data_84a3899067abbca353b0c77f3a4fba9a
#
_entry.id   84a3899067abbca353b0c77f3a4fba9a
#
_cell.length_a   1.000
_cell.length_b   1.000
_cell.length_c   1.000
_cell.angle_alpha   90.00
_cell.angle_beta   90.00
_cell.angle_gamma   90.00
#
_symmetry.space_group_name_H-M   'P 1'
#
loop_
_entity.id
_entity.type
_entity.pdbx_description
1 polymer ?
#
loop_
_entity_poly.entity_id
_entity_poly.type
_entity_poly.pdbx_seq_one_letter_code
_entity_poly.pdbx_strand_id
1 'polypeptide(L)'
;MCIRDRSIYSKGGNPNAGSTIRLRGISTLGGNVSPLFVIDGIPGASIDNLDPQDIETINVLKDGSAAAIYGSQGSSGVIIVTTKKGTPGKMKISYSGEYSVAEKMNAIQMLTPQEFRDFGGADLGASNNWVDQVTRQAITQNNSISATGGFDKTTFRVAINTRDVEGVVKATGFTSFNTRTSLQTKAFNDKLSINMNAS
;
A
#
# COMPACT_ATOMS: atom_id res chain seq x y z
N MET A 1 -2.66 3.42 25.04
CA MET A 1 -2.83 2.49 23.89
C MET A 1 -1.47 1.91 23.56
N CYS A 2 -1.21 0.64 23.87
CA CYS A 2 0.10 0.03 23.69
C CYS A 2 0.43 -0.16 22.21
N ILE A 3 1.48 0.51 21.74
CA ILE A 3 1.98 0.46 20.36
C ILE A 3 2.69 -0.88 20.05
N ARG A 4 2.81 -1.79 21.02
CA ARG A 4 3.58 -3.05 20.91
C ARG A 4 2.92 -4.20 20.15
N ASP A 5 1.66 -4.07 19.73
CA ASP A 5 0.87 -5.20 19.25
C ASP A 5 0.84 -5.37 17.72
N ARG A 6 1.56 -4.58 16.98
CA ARG A 6 1.63 -4.69 15.52
C ARG A 6 3.07 -4.55 15.03
N SER A 7 3.42 -5.42 14.12
CA SER A 7 4.68 -5.31 13.38
C SER A 7 4.39 -5.17 11.89
N ILE A 8 5.02 -4.20 11.29
CA ILE A 8 4.92 -3.93 9.86
C ILE A 8 6.33 -4.13 9.30
N TYR A 9 6.45 -5.07 8.39
CA TYR A 9 7.70 -5.36 7.69
C TYR A 9 7.53 -5.00 6.23
N SER A 10 8.34 -4.07 5.75
CA SER A 10 8.48 -3.83 4.32
C SER A 10 9.57 -4.75 3.77
N LYS A 11 9.28 -5.46 2.69
CA LYS A 11 10.28 -6.23 1.95
C LYS A 11 11.08 -5.21 1.13
N GLY A 12 12.30 -4.88 1.58
CA GLY A 12 13.16 -3.94 0.88
C GLY A 12 13.56 -4.43 -0.52
N GLY A 13 13.83 -3.49 -1.42
CA GLY A 13 14.41 -3.74 -2.74
C GLY A 13 13.45 -4.08 -3.88
N ASN A 14 12.26 -4.56 -3.61
CA ASN A 14 11.26 -4.81 -4.64
C ASN A 14 10.25 -3.64 -4.69
N PRO A 15 10.15 -2.88 -5.79
CA PRO A 15 9.26 -1.74 -5.89
C PRO A 15 7.76 -2.09 -5.79
N ASN A 16 7.40 -3.34 -6.04
CA ASN A 16 6.03 -3.85 -5.92
C ASN A 16 5.77 -4.68 -4.65
N ALA A 17 6.74 -4.75 -3.72
CA ALA A 17 6.52 -5.52 -2.51
C ALA A 17 5.61 -4.76 -1.54
N GLY A 18 4.41 -5.28 -1.31
CA GLY A 18 3.53 -4.83 -0.24
C GLY A 18 4.16 -5.02 1.14
N SER A 19 3.71 -4.24 2.12
CA SER A 19 4.12 -4.40 3.51
C SER A 19 3.41 -5.60 4.13
N THR A 20 4.16 -6.47 4.82
CA THR A 20 3.58 -7.54 5.62
C THR A 20 3.15 -6.97 6.97
N ILE A 21 1.86 -6.98 7.23
CA ILE A 21 1.28 -6.51 8.50
C ILE A 21 0.96 -7.74 9.36
N ARG A 22 1.41 -7.72 10.61
CA ARG A 22 1.08 -8.74 11.61
C ARG A 22 0.51 -8.07 12.84
N LEU A 23 -0.60 -8.62 13.32
CA LEU A 23 -1.24 -8.23 14.57
C LEU A 23 -0.92 -9.30 15.62
N ARG A 24 -0.37 -8.90 16.78
CA ARG A 24 -0.01 -9.79 17.91
C ARG A 24 1.09 -10.83 17.65
N GLY A 25 1.90 -10.68 16.59
CA GLY A 25 2.98 -11.62 16.29
C GLY A 25 2.51 -12.93 15.67
N ILE A 26 3.31 -13.98 15.79
CA ILE A 26 3.01 -15.32 15.27
C ILE A 26 2.20 -16.06 16.32
N SER A 27 0.90 -16.22 16.11
CA SER A 27 -0.01 -16.91 17.02
C SER A 27 -0.22 -18.39 16.66
N THR A 28 0.17 -18.81 15.46
CA THR A 28 0.01 -20.20 14.96
C THR A 28 1.24 -20.65 14.20
N LEU A 29 1.60 -21.92 14.33
CA LEU A 29 2.74 -22.55 13.63
C LEU A 29 2.41 -23.00 12.20
N GLY A 30 1.14 -23.09 11.82
CA GLY A 30 0.72 -23.64 10.53
C GLY A 30 -0.41 -22.90 9.84
N GLY A 31 -0.88 -21.78 10.39
CA GLY A 31 -2.00 -21.01 9.87
C GLY A 31 -1.57 -19.68 9.22
N ASN A 32 -2.51 -19.07 8.50
CA ASN A 32 -2.33 -17.72 7.97
C ASN A 32 -2.28 -16.72 9.13
N VAL A 33 -1.14 -16.06 9.33
CA VAL A 33 -0.91 -15.05 10.36
C VAL A 33 -1.18 -13.62 9.88
N SER A 34 -1.60 -13.47 8.61
CA SER A 34 -1.97 -12.17 8.06
C SER A 34 -3.38 -11.78 8.51
N PRO A 35 -3.60 -10.52 8.86
CA PRO A 35 -4.94 -10.04 9.20
C PRO A 35 -5.86 -10.10 7.98
N LEU A 36 -7.15 -10.27 8.22
CA LEU A 36 -8.17 -10.15 7.19
C LEU A 36 -8.38 -8.69 6.85
N PHE A 37 -8.27 -8.33 5.58
CA PHE A 37 -8.64 -7.01 5.09
C PHE A 37 -10.12 -7.00 4.68
N VAL A 38 -10.84 -5.98 5.13
CA VAL A 38 -12.22 -5.71 4.75
C VAL A 38 -12.28 -4.31 4.17
N ILE A 39 -12.47 -4.20 2.87
CA ILE A 39 -12.52 -2.92 2.17
C ILE A 39 -13.98 -2.62 1.80
N ASP A 40 -14.52 -1.52 2.33
CA ASP A 40 -15.93 -1.11 2.13
C ASP A 40 -16.95 -2.23 2.41
N GLY A 41 -16.64 -3.08 3.39
CA GLY A 41 -17.49 -4.21 3.78
C GLY A 41 -17.23 -5.52 3.01
N ILE A 42 -16.32 -5.55 2.04
CA ILE A 42 -15.95 -6.74 1.27
C ILE A 42 -14.74 -7.41 1.93
N PRO A 43 -14.88 -8.61 2.50
CA PRO A 43 -13.76 -9.33 3.11
C PRO A 43 -12.86 -9.96 2.04
N GLY A 44 -11.56 -10.03 2.35
CA GLY A 44 -10.56 -10.68 1.50
C GLY A 44 -10.06 -9.84 0.31
N ALA A 45 -10.46 -8.59 0.21
CA ALA A 45 -9.93 -7.68 -0.81
C ALA A 45 -8.45 -7.35 -0.53
N SER A 46 -7.65 -7.25 -1.60
CA SER A 46 -6.23 -6.87 -1.46
C SER A 46 -6.08 -5.37 -1.22
N ILE A 47 -5.33 -5.01 -0.20
CA ILE A 47 -4.98 -3.62 0.09
C ILE A 47 -3.96 -3.07 -0.92
N ASP A 48 -3.21 -3.93 -1.60
CA ASP A 48 -2.17 -3.51 -2.54
C ASP A 48 -2.73 -2.79 -3.77
N ASN A 49 -4.01 -3.03 -4.07
CA ASN A 49 -4.73 -2.37 -5.17
C ASN A 49 -5.41 -1.06 -4.75
N LEU A 50 -5.27 -0.66 -3.48
CA LEU A 50 -5.91 0.52 -2.95
C LEU A 50 -4.91 1.65 -2.81
N ASP A 51 -5.18 2.78 -3.48
CA ASP A 51 -4.38 3.97 -3.29
C ASP A 51 -4.59 4.55 -1.88
N PRO A 52 -3.53 4.85 -1.12
CA PRO A 52 -3.64 5.46 0.20
C PRO A 52 -4.46 6.75 0.21
N GLN A 53 -4.47 7.51 -0.89
CA GLN A 53 -5.22 8.76 -1.00
C GLN A 53 -6.75 8.54 -1.09
N ASP A 54 -7.19 7.34 -1.48
CA ASP A 54 -8.61 6.97 -1.49
C ASP A 54 -9.12 6.47 -0.14
N ILE A 55 -8.24 6.30 0.85
CA ILE A 55 -8.62 5.84 2.17
C ILE A 55 -9.18 7.02 2.99
N GLU A 56 -10.33 6.79 3.61
CA GLU A 56 -10.95 7.70 4.58
C GLU A 56 -10.58 7.31 6.01
N THR A 57 -10.79 6.03 6.37
CA THR A 57 -10.48 5.53 7.71
C THR A 57 -9.92 4.10 7.67
N ILE A 58 -9.06 3.80 8.65
CA ILE A 58 -8.57 2.45 8.90
C ILE A 58 -8.88 2.10 10.35
N ASN A 59 -9.70 1.06 10.55
CA ASN A 59 -10.03 0.52 11.86
C ASN A 59 -9.45 -0.88 12.02
N VAL A 60 -8.82 -1.14 13.16
CA VAL A 60 -8.20 -2.43 13.45
C VAL A 60 -8.95 -3.12 14.56
N LEU A 61 -9.58 -4.25 14.23
CA LEU A 61 -10.22 -5.13 15.21
C LEU A 61 -9.24 -6.22 15.61
N LYS A 62 -8.88 -6.24 16.91
CA LYS A 62 -7.80 -7.10 17.41
C LYS A 62 -8.27 -8.30 18.21
N ASP A 63 -9.47 -8.25 18.74
CA ASP A 63 -9.95 -9.17 19.77
C ASP A 63 -11.04 -10.12 19.27
N GLY A 64 -11.65 -10.83 20.20
CA GLY A 64 -12.80 -11.71 19.94
C GLY A 64 -13.94 -11.05 19.16
N SER A 65 -14.02 -9.71 19.15
CA SER A 65 -14.94 -8.95 18.33
C SER A 65 -14.72 -9.18 16.82
N ALA A 66 -13.46 -9.33 16.37
CA ALA A 66 -13.14 -9.65 14.99
C ALA A 66 -13.62 -11.06 14.63
N ALA A 67 -13.36 -12.04 15.51
CA ALA A 67 -13.81 -13.42 15.32
C ALA A 67 -15.33 -13.57 15.41
N ALA A 68 -16.00 -12.75 16.22
CA ALA A 68 -17.46 -12.75 16.32
C ALA A 68 -18.17 -12.28 15.05
N ILE A 69 -17.55 -11.33 14.32
CA ILE A 69 -18.14 -10.75 13.11
C ILE A 69 -17.71 -11.54 11.85
N TYR A 70 -16.43 -11.92 11.77
CA TYR A 70 -15.82 -12.50 10.57
C TYR A 70 -15.45 -13.98 10.71
N GLY A 71 -15.83 -14.61 11.84
CA GLY A 71 -15.58 -16.02 12.11
C GLY A 71 -14.08 -16.36 12.16
N SER A 72 -13.72 -17.57 11.73
CA SER A 72 -12.34 -18.07 11.77
C SER A 72 -11.35 -17.24 10.94
N GLN A 73 -11.82 -16.56 9.88
CA GLN A 73 -10.98 -15.68 9.07
C GLN A 73 -10.49 -14.45 9.83
N GLY A 74 -11.24 -14.03 10.85
CA GLY A 74 -10.86 -12.92 11.73
C GLY A 74 -9.93 -13.30 12.88
N SER A 75 -9.51 -14.57 13.02
CA SER A 75 -8.70 -15.05 14.15
C SER A 75 -7.34 -14.34 14.29
N SER A 76 -6.73 -13.92 13.18
CA SER A 76 -5.48 -13.16 13.15
C SER A 76 -5.68 -11.64 13.21
N GLY A 77 -6.92 -11.20 13.49
CA GLY A 77 -7.36 -9.82 13.50
C GLY A 77 -7.93 -9.37 12.15
N VAL A 78 -8.66 -8.26 12.17
CA VAL A 78 -9.31 -7.70 10.99
C VAL A 78 -8.93 -6.23 10.84
N ILE A 79 -8.58 -5.83 9.64
CA ILE A 79 -8.32 -4.44 9.27
C ILE A 79 -9.46 -3.98 8.36
N ILE A 80 -10.29 -3.09 8.86
CA ILE A 80 -11.40 -2.50 8.12
C ILE A 80 -10.92 -1.20 7.51
N VAL A 81 -10.97 -1.14 6.19
CA VAL A 81 -10.64 0.05 5.41
C VAL A 81 -11.92 0.61 4.81
N THR A 82 -12.19 1.88 5.11
CA THR A 82 -13.30 2.61 4.49
C THR A 82 -12.72 3.59 3.49
N THR A 83 -13.22 3.57 2.26
CA THR A 83 -12.78 4.48 1.22
C THR A 83 -13.61 5.78 1.21
N LYS A 84 -13.00 6.85 0.69
CA LYS A 84 -13.65 8.15 0.53
C LYS A 84 -14.86 8.03 -0.38
N LYS A 85 -15.99 8.55 0.05
CA LYS A 85 -17.25 8.57 -0.68
C LYS A 85 -17.50 9.94 -1.33
N GLY A 86 -18.51 9.98 -2.19
CA GLY A 86 -19.01 11.23 -2.74
C GLY A 86 -19.59 12.13 -1.65
N THR A 87 -19.40 13.43 -1.80
CA THR A 87 -19.96 14.44 -0.89
C THR A 87 -21.11 15.18 -1.60
N PRO A 88 -22.20 15.52 -0.88
CA PRO A 88 -23.28 16.29 -1.48
C PRO A 88 -22.80 17.70 -1.85
N GLY A 89 -23.37 18.26 -2.91
CA GLY A 89 -23.12 19.63 -3.37
C GLY A 89 -22.42 19.70 -4.71
N LYS A 90 -21.89 20.89 -5.04
CA LYS A 90 -21.26 21.15 -6.35
C LYS A 90 -20.04 20.23 -6.55
N MET A 91 -19.84 19.80 -7.78
CA MET A 91 -18.69 19.01 -8.18
C MET A 91 -17.38 19.72 -7.81
N LYS A 92 -16.50 18.97 -7.14
CA LYS A 92 -15.14 19.39 -6.81
C LYS A 92 -14.16 18.44 -7.46
N ILE A 93 -13.18 18.99 -8.15
CA ILE A 93 -12.07 18.25 -8.73
C ILE A 93 -10.84 18.50 -7.86
N SER A 94 -10.14 17.44 -7.48
CA SER A 94 -8.93 17.51 -6.70
C SER A 94 -7.82 16.76 -7.43
N TYR A 95 -6.65 17.36 -7.48
CA TYR A 95 -5.42 16.72 -7.96
C TYR A 95 -4.41 16.68 -6.82
N SER A 96 -3.75 15.56 -6.69
CA SER A 96 -2.62 15.37 -5.77
C SER A 96 -1.49 14.68 -6.51
N GLY A 97 -0.33 15.29 -6.49
CA GLY A 97 0.91 14.73 -7.04
C GLY A 97 1.95 14.57 -5.94
N GLU A 98 2.60 13.42 -5.90
CA GLU A 98 3.71 13.14 -5.01
C GLU A 98 4.91 12.67 -5.83
N TYR A 99 6.06 13.22 -5.50
CA TYR A 99 7.33 12.87 -6.12
C TYR A 99 8.32 12.54 -5.01
N SER A 100 8.90 11.34 -5.04
CA SER A 100 9.88 10.92 -4.06
C SER A 100 11.11 10.32 -4.73
N VAL A 101 12.25 10.48 -4.07
CA VAL A 101 13.53 9.94 -4.51
C VAL A 101 14.04 8.99 -3.43
N ALA A 102 14.37 7.78 -3.83
CA ALA A 102 14.96 6.78 -2.98
C ALA A 102 16.39 6.46 -3.42
N GLU A 103 17.28 6.33 -2.45
CA GLU A 103 18.67 5.98 -2.67
C GLU A 103 19.03 4.70 -1.89
N LYS A 104 20.11 4.06 -2.32
CA LYS A 104 20.64 2.94 -1.54
C LYS A 104 21.04 3.44 -0.13
N MET A 105 20.59 2.73 0.88
CA MET A 105 21.17 2.88 2.23
C MET A 105 22.60 2.38 2.23
N ASN A 106 23.33 2.63 3.32
CA ASN A 106 24.72 2.24 3.49
C ASN A 106 24.97 0.83 2.94
N ALA A 107 25.75 0.76 1.86
CA ALA A 107 26.21 -0.51 1.34
C ALA A 107 27.19 -1.14 2.37
N ILE A 108 27.17 -2.47 2.43
CA ILE A 108 28.20 -3.20 3.16
C ILE A 108 29.55 -2.73 2.61
N GLN A 109 30.43 -2.27 3.49
CA GLN A 109 31.79 -1.90 3.08
C GLN A 109 32.48 -3.19 2.61
N MET A 110 32.78 -3.24 1.32
CA MET A 110 33.62 -4.27 0.76
C MET A 110 35.07 -3.82 0.81
N LEU A 111 35.97 -4.77 0.87
CA LEU A 111 37.41 -4.52 0.77
C LEU A 111 37.70 -3.75 -0.52
N THR A 112 38.52 -2.71 -0.40
CA THR A 112 39.06 -2.05 -1.59
C THR A 112 40.05 -3.01 -2.29
N PRO A 113 40.34 -2.83 -3.56
CA PRO A 113 41.32 -3.67 -4.28
C PRO A 113 42.69 -3.71 -3.59
N GLN A 114 43.07 -2.64 -2.87
CA GLN A 114 44.31 -2.58 -2.13
C GLN A 114 44.25 -3.44 -0.86
N GLU A 115 43.20 -3.28 -0.06
CA GLU A 115 43.00 -4.11 1.12
C GLU A 115 42.89 -5.59 0.76
N PHE A 116 42.22 -5.93 -0.37
CA PHE A 116 42.16 -7.30 -0.86
C PHE A 116 43.52 -7.90 -1.19
N ARG A 117 44.43 -7.10 -1.80
CA ARG A 117 45.82 -7.50 -2.07
C ARG A 117 46.64 -7.67 -0.75
N ASP A 118 46.43 -6.74 0.19
CA ASP A 118 47.08 -6.77 1.47
C ASP A 118 46.71 -8.01 2.31
N PHE A 119 45.48 -8.53 2.09
CA PHE A 119 45.05 -9.80 2.65
C PHE A 119 45.50 -11.04 1.84
N GLY A 120 46.35 -10.88 0.83
CA GLY A 120 46.89 -11.99 0.02
C GLY A 120 45.99 -12.44 -1.13
N GLY A 121 45.00 -11.66 -1.50
CA GLY A 121 44.14 -11.92 -2.66
C GLY A 121 44.86 -11.69 -3.98
N ALA A 122 44.57 -12.51 -4.99
CA ALA A 122 45.10 -12.34 -6.36
C ALA A 122 44.49 -11.13 -7.04
N ASP A 123 45.30 -10.16 -7.44
CA ASP A 123 44.84 -9.02 -8.23
C ASP A 123 44.72 -9.40 -9.70
N LEU A 124 43.49 -9.44 -10.20
CA LEU A 124 43.18 -9.67 -11.60
C LEU A 124 43.04 -8.36 -12.41
N GLY A 125 43.43 -7.23 -11.84
CA GLY A 125 43.46 -5.92 -12.51
C GLY A 125 42.08 -5.23 -12.61
N ALA A 126 41.03 -5.75 -11.99
CA ALA A 126 39.71 -5.13 -12.01
C ALA A 126 39.40 -4.40 -10.68
N SER A 127 38.88 -3.18 -10.79
CA SER A 127 38.53 -2.32 -9.63
C SER A 127 37.13 -1.72 -9.81
N ASN A 128 36.16 -2.59 -10.04
CA ASN A 128 34.79 -2.15 -10.28
C ASN A 128 33.94 -2.23 -9.00
N ASN A 129 33.28 -1.12 -8.67
CA ASN A 129 32.25 -1.13 -7.65
C ASN A 129 30.92 -1.63 -8.28
N TRP A 130 30.67 -2.92 -8.18
CA TRP A 130 29.46 -3.55 -8.74
C TRP A 130 28.17 -2.99 -8.14
N VAL A 131 28.19 -2.61 -6.85
CA VAL A 131 27.02 -2.02 -6.19
C VAL A 131 26.60 -0.72 -6.88
N ASP A 132 27.56 0.17 -7.16
CA ASP A 132 27.26 1.43 -7.85
C ASP A 132 26.85 1.22 -9.33
N GLN A 133 27.36 0.16 -9.96
CA GLN A 133 26.98 -0.15 -11.32
C GLN A 133 25.54 -0.67 -11.45
N VAL A 134 25.06 -1.41 -10.46
CA VAL A 134 23.72 -2.02 -10.47
C VAL A 134 22.66 -1.16 -9.78
N THR A 135 23.06 -0.12 -9.03
CA THR A 135 22.13 0.77 -8.33
C THR A 135 21.98 2.11 -9.04
N ARG A 136 20.88 2.78 -8.74
CA ARG A 136 20.58 4.16 -9.17
C ARG A 136 19.81 4.89 -8.08
N GLN A 137 19.72 6.20 -8.21
CA GLN A 137 18.66 6.96 -7.55
C GLN A 137 17.34 6.58 -8.21
N ALA A 138 16.40 6.13 -7.41
CA ALA A 138 15.10 5.65 -7.85
C ALA A 138 14.05 6.74 -7.65
N ILE A 139 13.26 6.97 -8.68
CA ILE A 139 12.20 7.97 -8.67
C ILE A 139 10.85 7.27 -8.51
N THR A 140 10.03 7.79 -7.62
CA THR A 140 8.62 7.39 -7.52
C THR A 140 7.75 8.60 -7.79
N GLN A 141 6.79 8.44 -8.70
CA GLN A 141 5.80 9.45 -9.02
C GLN A 141 4.40 8.86 -8.83
N ASN A 142 3.63 9.49 -7.94
CA ASN A 142 2.23 9.16 -7.71
C ASN A 142 1.38 10.35 -8.14
N ASN A 143 0.37 10.12 -8.97
CA ASN A 143 -0.59 11.13 -9.37
C ASN A 143 -2.00 10.61 -9.10
N SER A 144 -2.81 11.42 -8.45
CA SER A 144 -4.21 11.13 -8.16
C SER A 144 -5.09 12.29 -8.60
N ILE A 145 -6.07 11.98 -9.43
CA ILE A 145 -7.12 12.94 -9.82
C ILE A 145 -8.43 12.39 -9.32
N SER A 146 -9.21 13.18 -8.61
CA SER A 146 -10.53 12.77 -8.18
C SER A 146 -11.57 13.86 -8.40
N ALA A 147 -12.76 13.43 -8.83
CA ALA A 147 -13.95 14.25 -8.92
C ALA A 147 -14.99 13.73 -7.92
N THR A 148 -15.48 14.59 -7.08
CA THR A 148 -16.53 14.28 -6.09
C THR A 148 -17.63 15.32 -6.16
N GLY A 149 -18.87 14.87 -6.00
CA GLY A 149 -20.01 15.76 -6.03
C GLY A 149 -21.31 15.03 -5.68
N GLY A 150 -22.39 15.79 -5.66
CA GLY A 150 -23.73 15.24 -5.43
C GLY A 150 -24.81 16.14 -6.01
N PHE A 151 -25.85 15.49 -6.47
CA PHE A 151 -27.06 16.14 -6.94
C PHE A 151 -28.26 15.48 -6.29
N ASP A 152 -29.09 16.28 -5.64
CA ASP A 152 -30.25 15.83 -4.86
C ASP A 152 -29.86 14.75 -3.83
N LYS A 153 -30.33 13.55 -3.99
CA LYS A 153 -30.10 12.39 -3.10
C LYS A 153 -28.99 11.46 -3.57
N THR A 154 -28.28 11.85 -4.62
CA THR A 154 -27.21 11.04 -5.22
C THR A 154 -25.87 11.73 -5.02
N THR A 155 -24.88 10.99 -4.52
CA THR A 155 -23.51 11.44 -4.43
C THR A 155 -22.60 10.50 -5.21
N PHE A 156 -21.55 11.06 -5.81
CA PHE A 156 -20.58 10.28 -6.57
C PHE A 156 -19.16 10.72 -6.27
N ARG A 157 -18.25 9.78 -6.42
CA ARG A 157 -16.81 10.00 -6.46
C ARG A 157 -16.21 9.14 -7.55
N VAL A 158 -15.38 9.74 -8.39
CA VAL A 158 -14.53 9.04 -9.35
C VAL A 158 -13.10 9.45 -9.03
N ALA A 159 -12.21 8.48 -8.90
CA ALA A 159 -10.79 8.70 -8.68
C ALA A 159 -9.98 7.88 -9.69
N ILE A 160 -8.92 8.49 -10.20
CA ILE A 160 -7.94 7.87 -11.10
C ILE A 160 -6.58 8.09 -10.47
N ASN A 161 -5.87 6.99 -10.22
CA ASN A 161 -4.57 7.00 -9.60
C ASN A 161 -3.56 6.34 -10.52
N THR A 162 -2.44 7.00 -10.74
CA THR A 162 -1.28 6.44 -11.43
C THR A 162 -0.10 6.44 -10.50
N ARG A 163 0.59 5.32 -10.45
CA ARG A 163 1.80 5.17 -9.66
C ARG A 163 2.89 4.57 -10.53
N ASP A 164 3.99 5.29 -10.64
CA ASP A 164 5.20 4.85 -11.32
C ASP A 164 6.34 4.82 -10.31
N VAL A 165 6.91 3.65 -10.09
CA VAL A 165 7.95 3.40 -9.10
C VAL A 165 9.15 2.80 -9.78
N GLU A 166 10.26 3.52 -9.78
CA GLU A 166 11.54 2.94 -10.11
C GLU A 166 12.14 2.24 -8.90
N GLY A 167 12.80 1.11 -9.12
CA GLY A 167 13.57 0.45 -8.07
C GLY A 167 15.00 0.97 -7.99
N VAL A 168 15.59 0.93 -6.79
CA VAL A 168 16.99 1.30 -6.55
C VAL A 168 17.96 0.42 -7.36
N VAL A 169 17.58 -0.82 -7.62
CA VAL A 169 18.32 -1.68 -8.56
C VAL A 169 17.89 -1.34 -9.98
N LYS A 170 18.85 -1.10 -10.88
CA LYS A 170 18.58 -0.81 -12.29
C LYS A 170 17.74 -1.92 -12.93
N ALA A 171 16.92 -1.55 -13.91
CA ALA A 171 15.99 -2.44 -14.62
C ALA A 171 14.87 -3.05 -13.72
N THR A 172 14.66 -2.53 -12.51
CA THR A 172 13.49 -2.86 -11.71
C THR A 172 12.55 -1.66 -11.63
N GLY A 173 11.26 -1.91 -11.74
CA GLY A 173 10.23 -0.86 -11.68
C GLY A 173 8.84 -1.47 -11.60
N PHE A 174 7.87 -0.64 -11.28
CA PHE A 174 6.47 -1.02 -11.19
C PHE A 174 5.61 0.18 -11.57
N THR A 175 4.71 -0.02 -12.51
CA THR A 175 3.72 0.97 -12.91
C THR A 175 2.33 0.42 -12.66
N SER A 176 1.47 1.19 -12.02
CA SER A 176 0.07 0.84 -11.80
C SER A 176 -0.86 1.97 -12.19
N PHE A 177 -2.02 1.58 -12.69
CA PHE A 177 -3.13 2.45 -13.00
C PHE A 177 -4.38 1.91 -12.32
N ASN A 178 -4.97 2.69 -11.44
CA ASN A 178 -6.15 2.31 -10.69
C ASN A 178 -7.26 3.34 -10.91
N THR A 179 -8.47 2.85 -11.17
CA THR A 179 -9.67 3.68 -11.25
C THR A 179 -10.66 3.19 -10.22
N ARG A 180 -11.22 4.11 -9.46
CA ARG A 180 -12.27 3.80 -8.48
C ARG A 180 -13.46 4.70 -8.68
N THR A 181 -14.64 4.09 -8.70
CA THR A 181 -15.92 4.81 -8.79
C THR A 181 -16.80 4.40 -7.61
N SER A 182 -17.34 5.37 -6.92
CA SER A 182 -18.31 5.18 -5.84
C SER A 182 -19.54 6.03 -6.15
N LEU A 183 -20.69 5.39 -6.15
CA LEU A 183 -22.00 6.02 -6.34
C LEU A 183 -22.88 5.64 -5.15
N GLN A 184 -23.48 6.63 -4.53
CA GLN A 184 -24.45 6.44 -3.46
C GLN A 184 -25.72 7.21 -3.78
N THR A 185 -26.84 6.54 -3.79
CA THR A 185 -28.14 7.16 -4.01
C THR A 185 -29.18 6.70 -3.00
N LYS A 186 -30.04 7.62 -2.60
CA LYS A 186 -31.16 7.34 -1.70
C LYS A 186 -32.47 7.45 -2.48
N ALA A 187 -33.30 6.44 -2.38
CA ALA A 187 -34.59 6.36 -3.06
C ALA A 187 -35.74 6.13 -2.06
N PHE A 188 -36.98 6.27 -2.52
CA PHE A 188 -38.20 6.05 -1.74
C PHE A 188 -38.26 6.82 -0.41
N ASN A 189 -38.05 8.14 -0.45
CA ASN A 189 -38.03 8.99 0.75
C ASN A 189 -37.02 8.49 1.81
N ASP A 190 -35.78 8.22 1.36
CA ASP A 190 -34.64 7.75 2.14
C ASP A 190 -34.80 6.34 2.75
N LYS A 191 -35.85 5.59 2.37
CA LYS A 191 -36.05 4.22 2.83
C LYS A 191 -35.15 3.19 2.15
N LEU A 192 -34.63 3.52 0.96
CA LEU A 192 -33.71 2.65 0.22
C LEU A 192 -32.39 3.40 -0.02
N SER A 193 -31.28 2.83 0.41
CA SER A 193 -29.93 3.32 0.11
C SER A 193 -29.20 2.33 -0.78
N ILE A 194 -28.80 2.78 -1.97
CA ILE A 194 -28.05 1.97 -2.94
C ILE A 194 -26.63 2.50 -2.96
N ASN A 195 -25.67 1.62 -2.68
CA ASN A 195 -24.25 1.92 -2.74
C ASN A 195 -23.60 1.02 -3.79
N MET A 196 -22.97 1.63 -4.79
CA MET A 196 -22.24 0.94 -5.85
C MET A 196 -20.77 1.38 -5.79
N ASN A 197 -19.88 0.41 -5.68
CA ASN A 197 -18.45 0.63 -5.73
C ASN A 197 -17.88 -0.24 -6.84
N ALA A 198 -17.03 0.34 -7.69
CA ALA A 198 -16.29 -0.35 -8.75
C ALA A 198 -14.82 0.08 -8.69
N SER A 199 -13.90 -0.86 -8.91
CA SER A 199 -12.46 -0.61 -8.97
C SER A 199 -11.82 -1.55 -9.97
#